data_7f7334ad2375fa6c1ac58f84e01a17e7
#
_entry.id   7f7334ad2375fa6c1ac58f84e01a17e7
#
_cell.length_a   1.000
_cell.length_b   1.000
_cell.length_c   1.000
_cell.angle_alpha   90.00
_cell.angle_beta   90.00
_cell.angle_gamma   90.00
#
_symmetry.space_group_name_H-M   'P 1'
#
loop_
_entity.id
_entity.type
_entity.pdbx_description
1 polymer ?
#
loop_
_entity_poly.entity_id
_entity_poly.type
_entity_poly.pdbx_seq_one_letter_code
_entity_poly.pdbx_strand_id
1 'polypeptide(L)'
;MKDIFEIRGFFYRLEGLNCRSYLNITRRGASQVDPDLLVVMMNPGNSKPLDGMYKGEKESVARPDRTIMQIMRLMDKCELSYCRILNLTDIQETRSNDLYEILSQGKTKKMTHSIFDPRRQAEFDELYPRDTRTVLAWGVHEALTELAQMALDRIGKENTLGLQKDEMETAYYHPLPPSYYKQKTWVNQITKQIKNRQQF
;
A
#
# COMPACT_ATOMS: atom_id res chain seq x y z
N MET A 1 9.53 16.48 -5.62
CA MET A 1 8.54 15.49 -5.15
C MET A 1 7.95 15.85 -3.80
N LYS A 2 8.78 16.06 -2.75
CA LYS A 2 8.28 16.43 -1.40
C LYS A 2 7.56 17.78 -1.36
N ASP A 3 7.89 18.68 -2.25
CA ASP A 3 7.26 20.01 -2.35
C ASP A 3 5.92 19.95 -3.13
N ILE A 4 5.71 18.89 -3.92
CA ILE A 4 4.53 18.69 -4.74
C ILE A 4 3.43 17.95 -3.99
N PHE A 5 3.81 16.98 -3.13
CA PHE A 5 2.88 16.11 -2.43
C PHE A 5 2.93 16.32 -0.92
N GLU A 6 1.79 16.23 -0.29
CA GLU A 6 1.63 16.04 1.15
C GLU A 6 1.35 14.57 1.44
N ILE A 7 1.84 14.07 2.58
CA ILE A 7 1.69 12.68 2.99
C ILE A 7 1.16 12.64 4.40
N ARG A 8 0.05 11.97 4.58
CA ARG A 8 -0.60 11.76 5.88
C ARG A 8 -0.96 10.29 6.04
N GLY A 9 -0.92 9.78 7.26
CA GLY A 9 -1.27 8.39 7.55
C GLY A 9 -1.91 8.23 8.90
N PHE A 10 -2.65 7.14 9.07
CA PHE A 10 -3.25 6.77 10.34
C PHE A 10 -2.35 5.75 11.04
N PHE A 11 -1.69 6.18 12.13
CA PHE A 11 -0.72 5.41 12.88
C PHE A 11 -1.24 5.04 14.26
N TYR A 12 -1.14 3.77 14.62
CA TYR A 12 -1.66 3.24 15.90
C TYR A 12 -0.77 2.13 16.46
N ARG A 13 -1.10 1.64 17.65
CA ARG A 13 -0.46 0.48 18.25
C ARG A 13 -1.43 -0.68 18.37
N LEU A 14 -0.96 -1.88 18.05
CA LEU A 14 -1.69 -3.12 18.20
C LEU A 14 -0.81 -4.13 18.94
N GLU A 15 -1.21 -4.56 20.14
CA GLU A 15 -0.47 -5.54 20.95
C GLU A 15 1.03 -5.21 21.12
N GLY A 16 1.36 -3.91 21.27
CA GLY A 16 2.72 -3.42 21.40
C GLY A 16 3.47 -3.18 20.07
N LEU A 17 2.92 -3.60 18.94
CA LEU A 17 3.48 -3.35 17.61
C LEU A 17 3.05 -1.97 17.10
N ASN A 18 3.95 -1.28 16.41
CA ASN A 18 3.63 -0.08 15.65
C ASN A 18 2.91 -0.48 14.36
N CYS A 19 1.80 0.18 14.05
CA CYS A 19 0.96 -0.11 12.91
C CYS A 19 0.59 1.16 12.14
N ARG A 20 0.24 0.98 10.86
CA ARG A 20 -0.34 2.02 10.00
C ARG A 20 -1.48 1.41 9.18
N SER A 21 -2.72 1.89 9.40
CA SER A 21 -3.88 1.41 8.66
C SER A 21 -3.81 1.83 7.18
N TYR A 22 -3.52 3.10 6.91
CA TYR A 22 -3.38 3.62 5.55
C TYR A 22 -2.39 4.79 5.47
N LEU A 23 -2.03 5.16 4.23
CA LEU A 23 -1.26 6.36 3.93
C LEU A 23 -1.88 7.08 2.73
N ASN A 24 -2.20 8.34 2.88
CA ASN A 24 -2.67 9.22 1.82
C ASN A 24 -1.51 10.05 1.26
N ILE A 25 -1.37 10.09 -0.06
CA ILE A 25 -0.45 10.94 -0.80
C ILE A 25 -1.30 11.88 -1.65
N THR A 26 -1.31 13.16 -1.33
CA THR A 26 -2.16 14.15 -1.99
C THR A 26 -1.30 15.24 -2.63
N ARG A 27 -1.57 15.59 -3.89
CA ARG A 27 -0.93 16.73 -4.55
C ARG A 27 -1.37 18.01 -3.85
N ARG A 28 -0.43 18.88 -3.51
CA ARG A 28 -0.75 20.15 -2.82
C ARG A 28 -1.72 21.00 -3.65
N GLY A 29 -2.78 21.45 -3.00
CA GLY A 29 -3.86 22.20 -3.63
C GLY A 29 -4.95 21.33 -4.30
N ALA A 30 -4.84 20.01 -4.26
CA ALA A 30 -5.92 19.14 -4.68
C ALA A 30 -7.05 19.12 -3.64
N SER A 31 -8.30 19.11 -4.12
CA SER A 31 -9.51 19.12 -3.27
C SER A 31 -10.33 17.82 -3.37
N GLN A 32 -9.75 16.77 -3.95
CA GLN A 32 -10.42 15.48 -4.12
C GLN A 32 -10.67 14.80 -2.79
N VAL A 33 -11.86 14.20 -2.66
CA VAL A 33 -12.28 13.42 -1.48
C VAL A 33 -11.86 11.96 -1.64
N ASP A 34 -12.04 11.40 -2.84
CA ASP A 34 -11.72 10.00 -3.14
C ASP A 34 -10.37 9.87 -3.87
N PRO A 35 -9.62 8.80 -3.65
CA PRO A 35 -8.36 8.57 -4.33
C PRO A 35 -8.55 8.24 -5.83
N ASP A 36 -7.71 8.82 -6.67
CA ASP A 36 -7.58 8.45 -8.10
C ASP A 36 -7.00 7.05 -8.27
N LEU A 37 -6.23 6.62 -7.28
CA LEU A 37 -5.50 5.35 -7.28
C LEU A 37 -5.41 4.78 -5.87
N LEU A 38 -5.67 3.49 -5.76
CA LEU A 38 -5.27 2.69 -4.60
C LEU A 38 -4.00 1.91 -4.94
N VAL A 39 -3.11 1.77 -3.96
CA VAL A 39 -1.94 0.89 -4.07
C VAL A 39 -1.92 -0.02 -2.86
N VAL A 40 -1.93 -1.33 -3.08
CA VAL A 40 -1.80 -2.32 -2.00
C VAL A 40 -0.38 -2.84 -1.97
N MET A 41 0.32 -2.60 -0.86
CA MET A 41 1.70 -3.03 -0.64
C MET A 41 1.79 -4.08 0.48
N MET A 42 2.99 -4.55 0.78
CA MET A 42 3.23 -5.57 1.80
C MET A 42 2.88 -5.07 3.20
N ASN A 43 3.58 -4.02 3.63
CA ASN A 43 3.48 -3.43 4.96
C ASN A 43 3.93 -1.95 4.94
N PRO A 44 3.75 -1.19 6.02
CA PRO A 44 4.13 0.24 6.09
C PRO A 44 5.61 0.56 5.86
N GLY A 45 6.50 -0.39 6.06
CA GLY A 45 7.94 -0.19 5.88
C GLY A 45 8.50 0.90 6.83
N ASN A 46 9.34 1.79 6.28
CA ASN A 46 10.00 2.85 7.07
C ASN A 46 9.29 4.22 7.00
N SER A 47 8.08 4.28 6.45
CA SER A 47 7.28 5.51 6.46
C SER A 47 6.61 5.68 7.83
N LYS A 48 7.10 6.63 8.63
CA LYS A 48 6.72 6.87 10.04
C LYS A 48 6.07 8.22 10.20
N PRO A 49 5.25 8.43 11.26
CA PRO A 49 4.76 9.76 11.60
C PRO A 49 5.93 10.69 11.95
N LEU A 50 5.85 11.97 11.54
CA LEU A 50 6.93 12.95 11.78
C LEU A 50 7.16 13.23 13.27
N ASP A 51 6.09 13.21 14.05
CA ASP A 51 6.12 13.40 15.51
C ASP A 51 6.51 12.12 16.28
N GLY A 52 6.68 11.01 15.60
CA GLY A 52 7.02 9.70 16.18
C GLY A 52 5.87 9.05 16.98
N MET A 53 4.65 9.60 16.93
CA MET A 53 3.55 9.16 17.77
C MET A 53 2.57 8.23 17.04
N TYR A 54 2.21 7.13 17.71
CA TYR A 54 1.26 6.11 17.22
C TYR A 54 0.01 6.12 18.10
N LYS A 55 -0.77 7.23 18.01
CA LYS A 55 -1.90 7.48 18.93
C LYS A 55 -3.19 6.78 18.53
N GLY A 56 -3.41 6.52 17.23
CA GLY A 56 -4.65 5.91 16.74
C GLY A 56 -5.88 6.81 16.83
N GLU A 57 -5.70 8.13 16.90
CA GLU A 57 -6.80 9.09 17.07
C GLU A 57 -7.12 9.86 15.79
N LYS A 58 -6.07 10.24 15.06
CA LYS A 58 -6.17 11.03 13.83
C LYS A 58 -4.97 10.82 12.92
N GLU A 59 -5.11 11.24 11.67
CA GLU A 59 -3.99 11.26 10.73
C GLU A 59 -2.84 12.15 11.21
N SER A 60 -1.63 11.65 11.02
CA SER A 60 -0.39 12.41 11.23
C SER A 60 0.35 12.60 9.92
N VAL A 61 1.07 13.72 9.79
CA VAL A 61 2.01 13.93 8.69
C VAL A 61 3.09 12.85 8.75
N ALA A 62 3.39 12.24 7.61
CA ALA A 62 4.33 11.12 7.53
C ALA A 62 5.61 11.50 6.77
N ARG A 63 6.70 10.84 7.13
CA ARG A 63 7.95 10.91 6.35
C ARG A 63 7.91 9.88 5.21
N PRO A 64 8.10 10.29 3.95
CA PRO A 64 8.20 9.35 2.85
C PRO A 64 9.48 8.53 2.96
N ASP A 65 9.36 7.23 2.75
CA ASP A 65 10.50 6.34 2.49
C ASP A 65 10.75 6.20 0.98
N ARG A 66 11.71 5.34 0.61
CA ARG A 66 12.08 5.13 -0.80
C ARG A 66 10.96 4.53 -1.62
N THR A 67 10.11 3.67 -1.03
CA THR A 67 8.96 3.06 -1.70
C THR A 67 7.89 4.10 -1.98
N ILE A 68 7.55 4.93 -1.00
CA ILE A 68 6.59 6.03 -1.16
C ILE A 68 7.07 7.02 -2.24
N MET A 69 8.39 7.29 -2.31
CA MET A 69 8.94 8.12 -3.39
C MET A 69 8.76 7.52 -4.79
N GLN A 70 8.73 6.18 -4.93
CA GLN A 70 8.41 5.53 -6.21
C GLN A 70 6.94 5.70 -6.57
N ILE A 71 6.04 5.60 -5.61
CA ILE A 71 4.60 5.85 -5.84
C ILE A 71 4.36 7.31 -6.22
N MET A 72 5.04 8.27 -5.57
CA MET A 72 4.97 9.69 -5.98
C MET A 72 5.43 9.92 -7.43
N ARG A 73 6.49 9.21 -7.87
CA ARG A 73 6.94 9.27 -9.28
C ARG A 73 5.91 8.70 -10.24
N LEU A 74 5.23 7.62 -9.84
CA LEU A 74 4.13 7.05 -10.60
C LEU A 74 2.98 8.05 -10.72
N MET A 75 2.57 8.64 -9.61
CA MET A 75 1.51 9.66 -9.56
C MET A 75 1.83 10.85 -10.47
N ASP A 76 3.06 11.34 -10.41
CA ASP A 76 3.49 12.50 -11.21
C ASP A 76 3.46 12.17 -12.71
N LYS A 77 3.94 10.98 -13.12
CA LYS A 77 3.88 10.52 -14.52
C LYS A 77 2.47 10.30 -15.05
N CYS A 78 1.53 9.98 -14.18
CA CYS A 78 0.12 9.74 -14.51
C CYS A 78 -0.78 10.94 -14.22
N GLU A 79 -0.21 12.07 -13.77
CA GLU A 79 -0.93 13.30 -13.42
C GLU A 79 -2.01 13.10 -12.36
N LEU A 80 -1.79 12.11 -11.45
CA LEU A 80 -2.73 11.79 -10.38
C LEU A 80 -2.57 12.78 -9.22
N SER A 81 -3.69 13.13 -8.61
CA SER A 81 -3.75 14.09 -7.51
C SER A 81 -3.84 13.44 -6.14
N TYR A 82 -4.48 12.27 -6.03
CA TYR A 82 -4.64 11.59 -4.77
C TYR A 82 -4.43 10.07 -4.91
N CYS A 83 -3.54 9.51 -4.09
CA CYS A 83 -3.32 8.08 -3.97
C CYS A 83 -3.42 7.65 -2.51
N ARG A 84 -4.20 6.60 -2.25
CA ARG A 84 -4.23 5.93 -0.95
C ARG A 84 -3.45 4.63 -1.01
N ILE A 85 -2.61 4.41 0.00
CA ILE A 85 -1.85 3.19 0.17
C ILE A 85 -2.46 2.38 1.31
N LEU A 86 -2.83 1.15 1.01
CA LEU A 86 -3.19 0.10 1.95
C LEU A 86 -2.08 -0.95 1.98
N ASN A 87 -2.10 -1.82 2.98
CA ASN A 87 -1.09 -2.87 3.09
C ASN A 87 -1.74 -4.22 3.40
N LEU A 88 -1.10 -5.31 3.02
CA LEU A 88 -1.54 -6.66 3.41
C LEU A 88 -1.54 -6.83 4.94
N THR A 89 -0.61 -6.17 5.61
CA THR A 89 -0.56 -6.06 7.07
C THR A 89 -0.25 -4.63 7.49
N ASP A 90 -0.91 -4.14 8.53
CA ASP A 90 -0.65 -2.83 9.12
C ASP A 90 0.63 -2.78 9.95
N ILE A 91 1.21 -3.95 10.28
CA ILE A 91 2.43 -4.07 11.09
C ILE A 91 3.59 -3.37 10.40
N GLN A 92 4.19 -2.42 11.11
CA GLN A 92 5.33 -1.66 10.61
C GLN A 92 6.64 -2.38 10.93
N GLU A 93 7.26 -2.94 9.89
CA GLU A 93 8.60 -3.53 9.96
C GLU A 93 9.40 -3.11 8.72
N THR A 94 10.66 -2.80 8.92
CA THR A 94 11.54 -2.30 7.84
C THR A 94 12.30 -3.41 7.12
N ARG A 95 12.54 -4.52 7.78
CA ARG A 95 13.20 -5.69 7.23
C ARG A 95 12.19 -6.78 6.91
N SER A 96 12.14 -7.19 5.65
CA SER A 96 11.15 -8.17 5.20
C SER A 96 11.24 -9.50 5.94
N ASN A 97 12.45 -9.98 6.23
CA ASN A 97 12.63 -11.25 6.95
C ASN A 97 12.05 -11.19 8.37
N ASP A 98 12.28 -10.08 9.07
CA ASP A 98 11.73 -9.90 10.42
C ASP A 98 10.19 -9.83 10.38
N LEU A 99 9.62 -9.21 9.34
CA LEU A 99 8.17 -9.23 9.13
C LEU A 99 7.64 -10.65 8.91
N TYR A 100 8.31 -11.45 8.07
CA TYR A 100 7.88 -12.83 7.81
C TYR A 100 7.92 -13.69 9.08
N GLU A 101 8.93 -13.48 9.92
CA GLU A 101 9.01 -14.12 11.22
C GLU A 101 7.86 -13.71 12.14
N ILE A 102 7.55 -12.40 12.24
CA ILE A 102 6.40 -11.88 13.00
C ILE A 102 5.09 -12.50 12.50
N LEU A 103 4.87 -12.54 11.19
CA LEU A 103 3.66 -13.09 10.59
C LEU A 103 3.49 -14.60 10.84
N SER A 104 4.58 -15.35 10.97
CA SER A 104 4.56 -16.79 11.25
C SER A 104 4.13 -17.11 12.68
N GLN A 105 4.22 -16.17 13.62
CA GLN A 105 3.92 -16.37 15.03
C GLN A 105 2.42 -16.61 15.27
N GLY A 106 2.08 -17.59 16.06
CA GLY A 106 0.68 -17.92 16.38
C GLY A 106 -0.09 -16.81 17.09
N LYS A 107 0.60 -15.91 17.82
CA LYS A 107 0.00 -14.70 18.40
C LYS A 107 -0.45 -13.74 17.29
N THR A 108 0.42 -13.45 16.33
CA THR A 108 0.13 -12.53 15.23
C THR A 108 -1.02 -13.01 14.35
N LYS A 109 -1.11 -14.31 14.09
CA LYS A 109 -2.22 -14.91 13.33
C LYS A 109 -3.60 -14.70 13.97
N LYS A 110 -3.68 -14.46 15.28
CA LYS A 110 -4.93 -14.16 16.00
C LYS A 110 -5.27 -12.65 16.00
N MET A 111 -4.31 -11.79 15.64
CA MET A 111 -4.48 -10.34 15.64
C MET A 111 -5.22 -9.89 14.38
N THR A 112 -6.00 -8.81 14.49
CA THR A 112 -6.68 -8.17 13.36
C THR A 112 -5.78 -7.07 12.78
N HIS A 113 -4.66 -7.47 12.19
CA HIS A 113 -3.62 -6.57 11.68
C HIS A 113 -3.69 -6.31 10.16
N SER A 114 -4.67 -6.85 9.48
CA SER A 114 -4.89 -6.62 8.04
C SER A 114 -6.21 -5.89 7.82
N ILE A 115 -6.21 -4.85 7.00
CA ILE A 115 -7.45 -4.17 6.60
C ILE A 115 -8.37 -5.10 5.79
N PHE A 116 -7.82 -6.14 5.20
CA PHE A 116 -8.57 -7.14 4.44
C PHE A 116 -9.19 -8.23 5.31
N ASP A 117 -8.96 -8.23 6.62
CA ASP A 117 -9.63 -9.14 7.54
C ASP A 117 -11.16 -8.87 7.56
N PRO A 118 -12.01 -9.90 7.41
CA PRO A 118 -13.48 -9.72 7.44
C PRO A 118 -14.00 -9.01 8.68
N ARG A 119 -13.30 -9.11 9.81
CA ARG A 119 -13.64 -8.40 11.06
C ARG A 119 -13.50 -6.88 10.97
N ARG A 120 -12.80 -6.36 9.93
CA ARG A 120 -12.63 -4.92 9.63
C ARG A 120 -13.48 -4.46 8.44
N GLN A 121 -14.63 -5.09 8.20
CA GLN A 121 -15.49 -4.79 7.04
C GLN A 121 -15.82 -3.30 6.94
N ALA A 122 -16.29 -2.69 8.01
CA ALA A 122 -16.71 -1.28 7.99
C ALA A 122 -15.54 -0.33 7.65
N GLU A 123 -14.36 -0.58 8.22
CA GLU A 123 -13.15 0.21 7.92
C GLU A 123 -12.67 -0.01 6.47
N PHE A 124 -12.75 -1.25 5.98
CA PHE A 124 -12.42 -1.53 4.59
C PHE A 124 -13.35 -0.78 3.63
N ASP A 125 -14.66 -0.80 3.86
CA ASP A 125 -15.64 -0.11 3.00
C ASP A 125 -15.44 1.42 2.99
N GLU A 126 -14.97 2.01 4.10
CA GLU A 126 -14.61 3.42 4.18
C GLU A 126 -13.30 3.74 3.41
N LEU A 127 -12.29 2.87 3.55
CA LEU A 127 -10.95 3.12 3.00
C LEU A 127 -10.80 2.70 1.54
N TYR A 128 -11.66 1.80 1.05
CA TYR A 128 -11.61 1.24 -0.29
C TYR A 128 -12.85 1.65 -1.10
N PRO A 129 -12.88 2.85 -1.72
CA PRO A 129 -13.97 3.22 -2.62
C PRO A 129 -14.06 2.23 -3.78
N ARG A 130 -15.26 1.70 -3.99
CA ARG A 130 -15.51 0.77 -5.10
C ARG A 130 -15.23 1.48 -6.43
N ASP A 131 -14.81 0.73 -7.43
CA ASP A 131 -14.47 1.21 -8.77
C ASP A 131 -13.16 2.02 -8.87
N THR A 132 -12.44 2.24 -7.75
CA THR A 132 -11.12 2.86 -7.80
C THR A 132 -10.08 1.88 -8.35
N ARG A 133 -9.29 2.33 -9.33
CA ARG A 133 -8.17 1.55 -9.85
C ARG A 133 -7.20 1.19 -8.74
N THR A 134 -6.83 -0.08 -8.66
CA THR A 134 -5.98 -0.60 -7.60
C THR A 134 -4.74 -1.26 -8.15
N VAL A 135 -3.55 -0.78 -7.76
CA VAL A 135 -2.26 -1.40 -8.09
C VAL A 135 -1.87 -2.39 -7.00
N LEU A 136 -1.68 -3.64 -7.38
CA LEU A 136 -1.20 -4.71 -6.52
C LEU A 136 0.33 -4.76 -6.56
N ALA A 137 1.00 -4.59 -5.40
CA ALA A 137 2.43 -4.32 -5.34
C ALA A 137 3.11 -4.78 -4.03
N TRP A 138 2.69 -5.90 -3.46
CA TRP A 138 3.14 -6.35 -2.13
C TRP A 138 4.38 -7.24 -2.12
N GLY A 139 4.82 -7.73 -3.26
CA GLY A 139 5.98 -8.62 -3.37
C GLY A 139 5.61 -10.05 -3.76
N VAL A 140 6.64 -10.89 -3.85
CA VAL A 140 6.51 -12.23 -4.44
C VAL A 140 6.93 -13.36 -3.49
N HIS A 141 7.01 -13.07 -2.18
CA HIS A 141 7.44 -14.04 -1.18
C HIS A 141 6.25 -14.87 -0.69
N GLU A 142 6.44 -16.18 -0.55
CA GLU A 142 5.40 -17.14 -0.17
C GLU A 142 4.74 -16.88 1.19
N ALA A 143 5.47 -16.30 2.15
CA ALA A 143 4.94 -15.93 3.46
C ALA A 143 3.77 -14.92 3.38
N LEU A 144 3.55 -14.29 2.23
CA LEU A 144 2.47 -13.33 2.00
C LEU A 144 1.21 -13.98 1.39
N THR A 145 1.27 -15.26 1.00
CA THR A 145 0.21 -15.91 0.21
C THR A 145 -1.17 -15.82 0.88
N GLU A 146 -1.27 -16.12 2.18
CA GLU A 146 -2.55 -16.08 2.91
C GLU A 146 -3.14 -14.67 2.94
N LEU A 147 -2.32 -13.65 3.25
CA LEU A 147 -2.75 -12.25 3.29
C LEU A 147 -3.08 -11.72 1.89
N ALA A 148 -2.30 -12.11 0.88
CA ALA A 148 -2.52 -11.73 -0.50
C ALA A 148 -3.82 -12.34 -1.04
N GLN A 149 -4.12 -13.60 -0.73
CA GLN A 149 -5.39 -14.22 -1.09
C GLN A 149 -6.56 -13.50 -0.44
N MET A 150 -6.49 -13.23 0.87
CA MET A 150 -7.50 -12.46 1.59
C MET A 150 -7.76 -11.08 0.94
N ALA A 151 -6.70 -10.39 0.50
CA ALA A 151 -6.82 -9.12 -0.19
C ALA A 151 -7.51 -9.28 -1.56
N LEU A 152 -7.11 -10.28 -2.36
CA LEU A 152 -7.70 -10.54 -3.67
C LEU A 152 -9.19 -10.91 -3.59
N ASP A 153 -9.58 -11.70 -2.59
CA ASP A 153 -10.99 -12.08 -2.36
C ASP A 153 -11.87 -10.86 -2.03
N ARG A 154 -11.29 -9.82 -1.40
CA ARG A 154 -12.00 -8.59 -1.04
C ARG A 154 -12.02 -7.55 -2.15
N ILE A 155 -10.90 -7.39 -2.86
CA ILE A 155 -10.73 -6.39 -3.92
C ILE A 155 -11.43 -6.82 -5.21
N GLY A 156 -11.44 -8.11 -5.53
CA GLY A 156 -11.80 -8.60 -6.85
C GLY A 156 -10.69 -8.33 -7.88
N LYS A 157 -10.86 -8.82 -9.11
CA LYS A 157 -9.83 -8.69 -10.17
C LYS A 157 -10.13 -7.60 -11.21
N GLU A 158 -11.34 -7.06 -11.25
CA GLU A 158 -11.82 -6.25 -12.40
C GLU A 158 -11.04 -4.94 -12.59
N ASN A 159 -10.78 -4.19 -11.51
CA ASN A 159 -10.08 -2.89 -11.55
C ASN A 159 -8.64 -2.97 -11.06
N THR A 160 -8.04 -4.17 -11.04
CA THR A 160 -6.67 -4.35 -10.56
C THR A 160 -5.63 -4.23 -11.67
N LEU A 161 -4.50 -3.65 -11.31
CA LEU A 161 -3.28 -3.48 -12.11
C LEU A 161 -2.13 -4.06 -11.31
N GLY A 162 -1.03 -4.38 -11.96
CA GLY A 162 0.16 -4.86 -11.26
C GLY A 162 1.07 -5.65 -12.18
N LEU A 163 2.26 -5.94 -11.70
CA LEU A 163 3.19 -6.83 -12.38
C LEU A 163 3.17 -8.17 -11.64
N GLN A 164 2.31 -9.07 -12.10
CA GLN A 164 2.18 -10.41 -11.52
C GLN A 164 3.45 -11.23 -11.82
N LYS A 165 3.88 -12.06 -10.89
CA LYS A 165 4.93 -13.04 -11.11
C LYS A 165 4.33 -14.24 -11.85
N ASP A 166 5.03 -14.71 -12.86
CA ASP A 166 4.61 -15.86 -13.65
C ASP A 166 4.30 -17.06 -12.73
N GLU A 167 3.26 -17.82 -13.05
CA GLU A 167 2.79 -19.02 -12.34
C GLU A 167 2.36 -18.82 -10.89
N MET A 168 2.27 -17.57 -10.40
CA MET A 168 1.87 -17.25 -9.01
C MET A 168 0.74 -16.23 -8.98
N GLU A 169 -0.50 -16.70 -8.79
CA GLU A 169 -1.70 -15.84 -8.83
C GLU A 169 -1.74 -14.75 -7.75
N THR A 170 -1.11 -14.99 -6.60
CA THR A 170 -1.11 -14.08 -5.45
C THR A 170 0.13 -13.19 -5.36
N ALA A 171 1.10 -13.29 -6.28
CA ALA A 171 2.39 -12.63 -6.20
C ALA A 171 2.54 -11.47 -7.20
N TYR A 172 2.78 -10.25 -6.70
CA TYR A 172 2.93 -9.03 -7.49
C TYR A 172 4.22 -8.30 -7.14
N TYR A 173 5.03 -7.97 -8.14
CA TYR A 173 6.33 -7.33 -7.93
C TYR A 173 6.21 -5.99 -7.18
N HIS A 174 7.06 -5.84 -6.17
CA HIS A 174 7.12 -4.64 -5.33
C HIS A 174 7.72 -3.43 -6.09
N PRO A 175 7.30 -2.17 -5.79
CA PRO A 175 7.77 -0.96 -6.48
C PRO A 175 9.26 -0.67 -6.33
N LEU A 176 9.90 -1.24 -5.29
CA LEU A 176 11.30 -1.00 -4.95
C LEU A 176 12.12 -2.30 -4.98
N PRO A 177 12.30 -2.95 -6.16
CA PRO A 177 13.25 -4.05 -6.29
C PRO A 177 14.68 -3.55 -6.08
N PRO A 178 15.66 -4.43 -5.76
CA PRO A 178 17.05 -4.03 -5.47
C PRO A 178 17.72 -3.24 -6.61
N SER A 179 17.45 -3.61 -7.87
CA SER A 179 18.03 -2.95 -9.04
C SER A 179 17.32 -1.65 -9.40
N TYR A 180 18.08 -0.57 -9.52
CA TYR A 180 17.56 0.75 -9.96
C TYR A 180 16.90 0.67 -11.35
N TYR A 181 17.45 -0.11 -12.26
CA TYR A 181 16.84 -0.36 -13.57
C TYR A 181 15.45 -0.98 -13.42
N LYS A 182 15.30 -2.02 -12.60
CA LYS A 182 14.01 -2.68 -12.35
C LYS A 182 13.02 -1.73 -11.65
N GLN A 183 13.48 -0.80 -10.82
CA GLN A 183 12.61 0.23 -10.22
C GLN A 183 12.02 1.16 -11.28
N LYS A 184 12.84 1.63 -12.24
CA LYS A 184 12.35 2.42 -13.38
C LYS A 184 11.40 1.64 -14.27
N THR A 185 11.72 0.38 -14.55
CA THR A 185 10.89 -0.52 -15.35
C THR A 185 9.52 -0.70 -14.70
N TRP A 186 9.47 -0.96 -13.39
CA TRP A 186 8.22 -1.09 -12.64
C TRP A 186 7.34 0.15 -12.82
N VAL A 187 7.87 1.34 -12.55
CA VAL A 187 7.12 2.60 -12.70
C VAL A 187 6.62 2.77 -14.14
N ASN A 188 7.45 2.51 -15.15
CA ASN A 188 7.06 2.67 -16.55
C ASN A 188 5.94 1.69 -16.96
N GLN A 189 6.03 0.42 -16.54
CA GLN A 189 5.03 -0.59 -16.88
C GLN A 189 3.68 -0.30 -16.20
N ILE A 190 3.68 0.09 -14.93
CA ILE A 190 2.45 0.48 -14.25
C ILE A 190 1.87 1.77 -14.85
N THR A 191 2.71 2.77 -15.18
CA THR A 191 2.26 3.98 -15.90
C THR A 191 1.53 3.61 -17.19
N LYS A 192 2.09 2.68 -17.97
CA LYS A 192 1.46 2.22 -19.22
C LYS A 192 0.10 1.54 -18.96
N GLN A 193 0.02 0.69 -17.93
CA GLN A 193 -1.25 0.04 -17.57
C GLN A 193 -2.32 1.07 -17.15
N ILE A 194 -1.96 2.07 -16.34
CA ILE A 194 -2.88 3.13 -15.90
C ILE A 194 -3.39 3.94 -17.11
N LYS A 195 -2.49 4.39 -18.00
CA LYS A 195 -2.85 5.23 -19.15
C LYS A 195 -3.69 4.47 -20.19
N ASN A 196 -3.41 3.20 -20.42
CA ASN A 196 -4.20 2.40 -21.36
C ASN A 196 -5.66 2.21 -20.91
N ARG A 197 -5.94 2.19 -19.60
CA ARG A 197 -7.29 2.10 -19.05
C ARG A 197 -8.00 3.47 -18.89
N GLN A 198 -7.34 4.58 -19.23
CA GLN A 198 -7.97 5.92 -19.28
C GLN A 198 -8.63 6.18 -20.65
N GLN A 199 -8.37 5.34 -21.65
CA GLN A 199 -8.86 5.54 -23.03
C GLN A 199 -10.19 4.82 -23.33
N PHE A 200 -10.80 4.21 -22.33
CA PHE A 200 -12.11 3.54 -22.42
C PHE A 200 -13.04 4.05 -21.30
#